data_eea0622026d37a02405e9e84224a155f
#
_entry.id   eea0622026d37a02405e9e84224a155f
#
_cell.length_a   1.000
_cell.length_b   1.000
_cell.length_c   1.000
_cell.angle_alpha   90.00
_cell.angle_beta   90.00
_cell.angle_gamma   90.00
#
_symmetry.space_group_name_H-M   'P 1'
#
loop_
_entity.id
_entity.type
_entity.pdbx_description
1 polymer ?
#
loop_
_entity_poly.entity_id
_entity_poly.type
_entity_poly.pdbx_seq_one_letter_code
_entity_poly.pdbx_strand_id
1 'polypeptide(L)'
;EETWEIANIDLIDEELLKKDRTKGFIHIYIPEDENPSEAVSYLSERLKAEDIPNKIDLSVCKNEDWENNWKEYFKPLKIGDKLLIRPLWIDDYDNSDNRAVLSIEPGLAFGTGGHNTTKLCLEALEKYVKKGSSVLDTGCGSGILSIASLLFGAEKAVGVDIDELAVKTARE
;
A
#
# COMPACT_ATOMS: atom_id res chain seq x y z
N GLU A 1 12.90 11.19 24.14
CA GLU A 1 13.59 9.92 23.77
C GLU A 1 12.64 8.77 24.02
N GLU A 2 11.91 8.33 23.00
CA GLU A 2 11.21 7.05 23.05
C GLU A 2 12.14 6.00 22.44
N THR A 3 12.88 5.31 23.29
CA THR A 3 13.56 4.08 22.92
C THR A 3 12.52 2.98 22.82
N TRP A 4 12.12 2.61 21.61
CA TRP A 4 11.37 1.40 21.37
C TRP A 4 12.27 0.19 21.61
N GLU A 5 12.25 -0.36 22.82
CA GLU A 5 12.77 -1.70 23.04
C GLU A 5 11.83 -2.69 22.37
N ILE A 6 12.22 -3.16 21.19
CA ILE A 6 11.55 -4.27 20.50
C ILE A 6 11.99 -5.56 21.19
N ALA A 7 11.47 -5.78 22.39
CA ALA A 7 11.58 -7.08 23.06
C ALA A 7 10.39 -7.94 22.60
N ASN A 8 10.70 -9.08 21.95
CA ASN A 8 9.77 -10.13 21.54
C ASN A 8 8.96 -9.89 20.26
N ILE A 9 9.59 -9.48 19.17
CA ILE A 9 9.02 -9.64 17.83
C ILE A 9 9.76 -10.78 17.13
N ASP A 10 9.09 -11.92 16.96
CA ASP A 10 9.61 -13.09 16.25
C ASP A 10 9.72 -12.90 14.72
N LEU A 11 9.34 -11.74 14.21
CA LEU A 11 9.42 -11.36 12.80
C LEU A 11 10.14 -10.02 12.67
N ILE A 12 11.47 -10.07 12.71
CA ILE A 12 12.30 -8.93 12.36
C ILE A 12 12.66 -9.06 10.88
N ASP A 13 12.22 -8.08 10.07
CA ASP A 13 12.69 -7.95 8.70
C ASP A 13 14.21 -7.71 8.71
N GLU A 14 14.96 -8.66 8.17
CA GLU A 14 16.44 -8.60 8.13
C GLU A 14 16.94 -7.36 7.37
N GLU A 15 16.17 -6.82 6.44
CA GLU A 15 16.51 -5.57 5.74
C GLU A 15 16.42 -4.35 6.66
N LEU A 16 15.50 -4.36 7.64
CA LEU A 16 15.41 -3.30 8.65
C LEU A 16 16.59 -3.32 9.62
N LEU A 17 17.17 -4.50 9.88
CA LEU A 17 18.37 -4.62 10.73
C LEU A 17 19.63 -4.05 10.06
N LYS A 18 19.67 -4.05 8.73
CA LYS A 18 20.80 -3.54 7.93
C LYS A 18 20.77 -2.02 7.74
N LYS A 19 19.65 -1.36 8.03
CA LYS A 19 19.54 0.10 7.89
C LYS A 19 20.36 0.80 8.96
N ASP A 20 21.13 1.81 8.54
CA ASP A 20 21.85 2.70 9.43
C ASP A 20 20.86 3.51 10.28
N ARG A 21 20.67 3.09 11.52
CA ARG A 21 19.74 3.72 12.47
C ARG A 21 20.23 5.06 13.02
N THR A 22 21.45 5.46 12.68
CA THR A 22 22.02 6.76 13.08
C THR A 22 21.59 7.90 12.18
N LYS A 23 20.93 7.59 11.04
CA LYS A 23 20.45 8.56 10.06
C LYS A 23 18.95 8.47 9.90
N GLY A 24 18.28 9.60 10.01
CA GLY A 24 16.88 9.77 9.62
C GLY A 24 16.77 10.47 8.26
N PHE A 25 15.78 10.09 7.46
CA PHE A 25 15.45 10.77 6.21
C PHE A 25 14.03 11.32 6.32
N ILE A 26 13.87 12.59 5.95
CA ILE A 26 12.58 13.26 5.89
C ILE A 26 12.43 13.81 4.48
N HIS A 27 11.35 13.45 3.81
CA HIS A 27 10.96 14.01 2.53
C HIS A 27 9.84 15.02 2.75
N ILE A 28 10.02 16.23 2.25
CA ILE A 28 9.02 17.30 2.31
C ILE A 28 8.71 17.69 0.87
N TYR A 29 7.42 17.66 0.53
CA TYR A 29 6.94 18.05 -0.77
C TYR A 29 6.36 19.45 -0.68
N ILE A 30 6.83 20.35 -1.54
CA ILE A 30 6.40 21.74 -1.60
C ILE A 30 5.65 21.93 -2.92
N PRO A 31 4.42 22.45 -2.90
CA PRO A 31 3.67 22.76 -4.11
C PRO A 31 4.42 23.67 -5.05
N GLU A 32 4.13 23.59 -6.35
CA GLU A 32 4.84 24.33 -7.40
C GLU A 32 4.59 25.86 -7.29
N ASP A 33 3.49 26.27 -6.69
CA ASP A 33 3.10 27.65 -6.44
C ASP A 33 3.76 28.25 -5.17
N GLU A 34 4.43 27.45 -4.38
CA GLU A 34 5.19 27.88 -3.20
C GLU A 34 6.69 28.05 -3.49
N ASN A 35 7.35 28.90 -2.70
CA ASN A 35 8.78 29.16 -2.86
C ASN A 35 9.63 28.14 -2.06
N PRO A 36 10.28 27.17 -2.70
CA PRO A 36 11.06 26.16 -1.99
C PRO A 36 12.26 26.74 -1.23
N SER A 37 12.78 27.92 -1.63
CA SER A 37 13.90 28.55 -0.97
C SER A 37 13.56 29.03 0.45
N GLU A 38 12.32 29.48 0.68
CA GLU A 38 11.86 29.87 2.02
C GLU A 38 11.79 28.68 2.95
N ALA A 39 11.23 27.57 2.49
CA ALA A 39 11.16 26.32 3.27
C ALA A 39 12.55 25.79 3.61
N VAL A 40 13.48 25.79 2.66
CA VAL A 40 14.88 25.37 2.88
C VAL A 40 15.56 26.28 3.90
N SER A 41 15.38 27.61 3.80
CA SER A 41 15.97 28.55 4.76
C SER A 41 15.43 28.34 6.17
N TYR A 42 14.10 28.21 6.28
CA TYR A 42 13.45 27.95 7.56
C TYR A 42 13.94 26.65 8.21
N LEU A 43 13.98 25.56 7.45
CA LEU A 43 14.45 24.27 7.94
C LEU A 43 15.92 24.33 8.36
N SER A 44 16.79 24.99 7.56
CA SER A 44 18.19 25.12 7.87
C SER A 44 18.45 25.91 9.18
N GLU A 45 17.71 27.00 9.39
CA GLU A 45 17.78 27.77 10.63
C GLU A 45 17.30 26.96 11.84
N ARG A 46 16.21 26.24 11.72
CA ARG A 46 15.67 25.41 12.81
C ARG A 46 16.60 24.27 13.18
N LEU A 47 17.09 23.52 12.19
CA LEU A 47 18.03 22.42 12.44
C LEU A 47 19.34 22.89 13.03
N LYS A 48 19.82 24.08 12.62
CA LYS A 48 21.00 24.70 13.19
C LYS A 48 20.77 25.18 14.64
N ALA A 49 19.58 25.70 14.94
CA ALA A 49 19.24 26.15 16.30
C ALA A 49 19.18 24.97 17.30
N GLU A 50 18.83 23.80 16.83
CA GLU A 50 18.77 22.56 17.63
C GLU A 50 20.08 21.74 17.57
N ASP A 51 21.12 22.27 16.94
CA ASP A 51 22.43 21.61 16.74
C ASP A 51 22.33 20.21 16.10
N ILE A 52 21.37 20.04 15.15
CA ILE A 52 21.15 18.80 14.45
C ILE A 52 22.00 18.77 13.17
N PRO A 53 22.97 17.85 13.05
CA PRO A 53 23.73 17.66 11.82
C PRO A 53 22.79 17.22 10.69
N ASN A 54 22.81 17.94 9.59
CA ASN A 54 21.88 17.69 8.50
C ASN A 54 22.53 17.91 7.13
N LYS A 55 21.88 17.34 6.11
CA LYS A 55 22.10 17.62 4.70
C LYS A 55 20.75 17.81 4.04
N ILE A 56 20.53 18.96 3.44
CA ILE A 56 19.29 19.24 2.70
C ILE A 56 19.63 19.14 1.21
N ASP A 57 18.93 18.24 0.53
CA ASP A 57 18.99 18.08 -0.92
C ASP A 57 17.64 18.55 -1.51
N LEU A 58 17.69 19.46 -2.47
CA LEU A 58 16.52 19.94 -3.18
C LEU A 58 16.47 19.28 -4.58
N SER A 59 15.36 18.66 -4.90
CA SER A 59 15.12 18.09 -6.21
C SER A 59 13.74 18.49 -6.72
N VAL A 60 13.60 18.68 -8.01
CA VAL A 60 12.31 18.93 -8.65
C VAL A 60 11.70 17.59 -8.97
N CYS A 61 10.52 17.33 -8.39
CA CYS A 61 9.71 16.18 -8.74
C CYS A 61 8.70 16.64 -9.80
N LYS A 62 8.88 16.20 -11.05
CA LYS A 62 7.88 16.52 -12.08
C LYS A 62 6.64 15.65 -11.85
N ASN A 63 5.45 16.23 -11.93
CA ASN A 63 4.18 15.51 -11.78
C ASN A 63 4.09 14.31 -12.74
N GLU A 64 4.59 14.46 -13.97
CA GLU A 64 4.64 13.38 -14.97
C GLU A 64 5.47 12.18 -14.53
N ASP A 65 6.55 12.39 -13.79
CA ASP A 65 7.38 11.31 -13.24
C ASP A 65 6.68 10.61 -12.07
N TRP A 66 5.88 11.35 -11.31
CA TRP A 66 5.13 10.79 -10.19
C TRP A 66 3.91 10.00 -10.62
N GLU A 67 3.15 10.50 -11.61
CA GLU A 67 1.96 9.82 -12.15
C GLU A 67 2.27 8.48 -12.82
N ASN A 68 3.48 8.27 -13.33
CA ASN A 68 3.84 7.06 -14.05
C ASN A 68 4.80 6.13 -13.29
N ASN A 69 5.74 6.68 -12.51
CA ASN A 69 6.76 5.87 -11.84
C ASN A 69 6.18 4.95 -10.74
N TRP A 70 5.11 5.34 -10.07
CA TRP A 70 4.49 4.48 -9.06
C TRP A 70 3.91 3.19 -9.64
N LYS A 71 3.50 3.19 -10.91
CA LYS A 71 2.97 2.01 -11.60
C LYS A 71 4.01 0.90 -11.74
N GLU A 72 5.28 1.24 -11.85
CA GLU A 72 6.38 0.27 -11.96
C GLU A 72 6.58 -0.56 -10.70
N TYR A 73 6.15 -0.04 -9.55
CA TYR A 73 6.24 -0.75 -8.27
C TYR A 73 5.12 -1.79 -8.07
N PHE A 74 4.05 -1.69 -8.85
CA PHE A 74 2.95 -2.64 -8.78
C PHE A 74 3.15 -3.78 -9.77
N LYS A 75 3.44 -4.95 -9.22
CA LYS A 75 3.61 -6.19 -10.01
C LYS A 75 2.48 -7.16 -9.69
N PRO A 76 2.17 -8.09 -10.58
CA PRO A 76 1.27 -9.19 -10.27
C PRO A 76 1.71 -9.94 -9.02
N LEU A 77 0.78 -10.23 -8.15
CA LEU A 77 1.03 -10.80 -6.83
C LEU A 77 0.20 -12.07 -6.64
N LYS A 78 0.88 -13.19 -6.44
CA LYS A 78 0.25 -14.45 -6.08
C LYS A 78 -0.02 -14.50 -4.58
N ILE A 79 -1.27 -14.79 -4.20
CA ILE A 79 -1.73 -14.89 -2.81
C ILE A 79 -2.28 -16.30 -2.58
N GLY A 80 -1.86 -16.94 -1.50
CA GLY A 80 -2.23 -18.32 -1.23
C GLY A 80 -2.00 -19.23 -2.44
N ASP A 81 -2.91 -20.16 -2.67
CA ASP A 81 -2.83 -21.11 -3.79
C ASP A 81 -3.77 -20.75 -4.96
N LYS A 82 -4.79 -19.91 -4.74
CA LYS A 82 -5.90 -19.74 -5.70
C LYS A 82 -6.05 -18.34 -6.27
N LEU A 83 -5.39 -17.32 -5.72
CA LEU A 83 -5.58 -15.93 -6.14
C LEU A 83 -4.33 -15.35 -6.77
N LEU A 84 -4.53 -14.62 -7.86
CA LEU A 84 -3.56 -13.73 -8.47
C LEU A 84 -4.17 -12.33 -8.53
N ILE A 85 -3.50 -11.36 -7.94
CA ILE A 85 -3.88 -9.96 -8.03
C ILE A 85 -2.97 -9.31 -9.06
N ARG A 86 -3.54 -8.55 -9.98
CA ARG A 86 -2.77 -7.78 -10.96
C ARG A 86 -3.29 -6.36 -11.11
N PRO A 87 -2.42 -5.40 -11.39
CA PRO A 87 -2.83 -4.08 -11.88
C PRO A 87 -3.54 -4.20 -13.24
N LEU A 88 -4.54 -3.34 -13.48
CA LEU A 88 -5.30 -3.33 -14.74
C LEU A 88 -4.43 -3.12 -15.99
N TRP A 89 -3.33 -2.36 -15.88
CA TRP A 89 -2.42 -2.05 -17.00
C TRP A 89 -1.38 -3.13 -17.31
N ILE A 90 -1.34 -4.23 -16.55
CA ILE A 90 -0.41 -5.35 -16.80
C ILE A 90 -1.19 -6.50 -17.43
N ASP A 91 -1.00 -6.73 -18.71
CA ASP A 91 -1.62 -7.84 -19.44
C ASP A 91 -0.71 -9.07 -19.58
N ASP A 92 0.61 -8.86 -19.51
CA ASP A 92 1.59 -9.95 -19.55
C ASP A 92 1.97 -10.38 -18.13
N TYR A 93 1.43 -11.54 -17.70
CA TYR A 93 1.68 -12.12 -16.38
C TYR A 93 1.61 -13.65 -16.41
N ASP A 94 2.39 -14.29 -15.55
CA ASP A 94 2.37 -15.74 -15.39
C ASP A 94 1.19 -16.20 -14.52
N ASN A 95 0.26 -16.95 -15.12
CA ASN A 95 -0.82 -17.66 -14.46
C ASN A 95 -0.86 -19.13 -14.86
N SER A 96 0.30 -19.76 -15.01
CA SER A 96 0.45 -21.17 -15.38
C SER A 96 -0.20 -22.13 -14.36
N ASP A 97 -0.35 -21.70 -13.11
CA ASP A 97 -1.03 -22.39 -12.02
C ASP A 97 -2.55 -22.14 -11.97
N ASN A 98 -3.10 -21.47 -12.98
CA ASN A 98 -4.54 -21.28 -13.20
C ASN A 98 -5.31 -20.69 -12.00
N ARG A 99 -4.77 -19.66 -11.38
CA ARG A 99 -5.39 -18.93 -10.28
C ARG A 99 -6.54 -18.06 -10.75
N ALA A 100 -7.50 -17.82 -9.86
CA ALA A 100 -8.50 -16.77 -10.09
C ALA A 100 -7.80 -15.41 -10.15
N VAL A 101 -8.12 -14.61 -11.16
CA VAL A 101 -7.47 -13.32 -11.38
C VAL A 101 -8.35 -12.20 -10.86
N LEU A 102 -7.82 -11.39 -9.96
CA LEU A 102 -8.42 -10.16 -9.49
C LEU A 102 -7.63 -8.99 -10.08
N SER A 103 -8.27 -8.24 -10.95
CA SER A 103 -7.66 -7.03 -11.53
C SER A 103 -8.06 -5.82 -10.70
N ILE A 104 -7.09 -5.00 -10.34
CA ILE A 104 -7.29 -3.79 -9.55
C ILE A 104 -6.67 -2.59 -10.25
N GLU A 105 -7.25 -1.43 -10.02
CA GLU A 105 -6.59 -0.16 -10.27
C GLU A 105 -6.08 0.38 -8.93
N PRO A 106 -4.77 0.21 -8.60
CA PRO A 106 -4.19 0.82 -7.42
C PRO A 106 -4.34 2.34 -7.51
N GLY A 107 -5.16 2.90 -6.69
CA GLY A 107 -5.50 4.33 -6.76
C GLY A 107 -5.73 4.93 -5.38
N LEU A 108 -6.79 5.68 -5.25
CA LEU A 108 -7.10 6.51 -4.09
C LEU A 108 -7.61 5.73 -2.86
N ALA A 109 -8.07 4.48 -3.04
CA ALA A 109 -8.58 3.67 -1.92
C ALA A 109 -7.51 2.70 -1.39
N PHE A 110 -7.56 2.45 -0.09
CA PHE A 110 -6.73 1.43 0.56
C PHE A 110 -7.14 0.01 0.10
N GLY A 111 -6.16 -0.89 -0.05
CA GLY A 111 -6.44 -2.28 -0.43
C GLY A 111 -5.92 -2.65 -1.81
N THR A 112 -4.64 -2.40 -2.08
CA THR A 112 -3.96 -2.82 -3.34
C THR A 112 -3.48 -4.27 -3.32
N GLY A 113 -3.69 -4.99 -2.21
CA GLY A 113 -3.18 -6.36 -2.02
C GLY A 113 -1.71 -6.45 -1.57
N GLY A 114 -0.93 -5.39 -1.72
CA GLY A 114 0.49 -5.39 -1.38
C GLY A 114 0.81 -5.36 0.12
N HIS A 115 -0.09 -4.85 0.94
CA HIS A 115 0.12 -4.78 2.39
C HIS A 115 -0.04 -6.15 3.06
N ASN A 116 0.82 -6.46 4.02
CA ASN A 116 0.82 -7.77 4.69
C ASN A 116 -0.52 -8.11 5.36
N THR A 117 -1.21 -7.13 5.94
CA THR A 117 -2.53 -7.36 6.55
C THR A 117 -3.56 -7.79 5.51
N THR A 118 -3.57 -7.17 4.34
CA THR A 118 -4.47 -7.53 3.23
C THR A 118 -4.16 -8.95 2.72
N LYS A 119 -2.87 -9.31 2.58
CA LYS A 119 -2.46 -10.66 2.20
C LYS A 119 -2.97 -11.71 3.18
N LEU A 120 -2.76 -11.50 4.48
CA LEU A 120 -3.23 -12.42 5.53
C LEU A 120 -4.76 -12.59 5.51
N CYS A 121 -5.51 -11.50 5.29
CA CYS A 121 -6.96 -11.57 5.16
C CYS A 121 -7.38 -12.37 3.91
N LEU A 122 -6.71 -12.17 2.77
CA LEU A 122 -6.98 -12.91 1.54
C LEU A 122 -6.68 -14.41 1.69
N GLU A 123 -5.57 -14.78 2.32
CA GLU A 123 -5.24 -16.17 2.64
C GLU A 123 -6.25 -16.79 3.61
N ALA A 124 -6.73 -16.02 4.58
CA ALA A 124 -7.79 -16.46 5.48
C ALA A 124 -9.11 -16.67 4.73
N LEU A 125 -9.49 -15.76 3.82
CA LEU A 125 -10.68 -15.92 2.99
C LEU A 125 -10.59 -17.18 2.12
N GLU A 126 -9.43 -17.46 1.50
CA GLU A 126 -9.22 -18.67 0.72
C GLU A 126 -9.46 -19.95 1.53
N LYS A 127 -9.10 -19.94 2.82
CA LYS A 127 -9.27 -21.06 3.74
C LYS A 127 -10.69 -21.22 4.24
N TYR A 128 -11.38 -20.11 4.55
CA TYR A 128 -12.66 -20.16 5.28
C TYR A 128 -13.88 -19.97 4.39
N VAL A 129 -13.79 -19.26 3.27
CA VAL A 129 -14.90 -19.09 2.34
C VAL A 129 -15.16 -20.40 1.61
N LYS A 130 -16.44 -20.79 1.57
CA LYS A 130 -16.92 -21.99 0.88
C LYS A 130 -18.00 -21.60 -0.11
N LYS A 131 -18.28 -22.49 -1.05
CA LYS A 131 -19.39 -22.32 -1.98
C LYS A 131 -20.70 -22.08 -1.21
N GLY A 132 -21.40 -21.00 -1.56
CA GLY A 132 -22.64 -20.58 -0.92
C GLY A 132 -22.45 -19.72 0.36
N SER A 133 -21.22 -19.37 0.74
CA SER A 133 -20.97 -18.45 1.87
C SER A 133 -21.55 -17.07 1.59
N SER A 134 -22.03 -16.40 2.65
CA SER A 134 -22.33 -14.97 2.64
C SER A 134 -21.28 -14.24 3.44
N VAL A 135 -20.72 -13.16 2.89
CA VAL A 135 -19.60 -12.38 3.46
C VAL A 135 -20.06 -10.96 3.72
N LEU A 136 -19.70 -10.44 4.89
CA LEU A 136 -19.82 -9.03 5.23
C LEU A 136 -18.39 -8.47 5.44
N ASP A 137 -18.04 -7.47 4.66
CA ASP A 137 -16.73 -6.80 4.67
C ASP A 137 -16.92 -5.40 5.26
N THR A 138 -16.46 -5.20 6.50
CA THR A 138 -16.59 -3.93 7.22
C THR A 138 -15.29 -3.13 7.11
N GLY A 139 -15.38 -1.92 6.55
CA GLY A 139 -14.21 -1.14 6.15
C GLY A 139 -13.64 -1.69 4.84
N CYS A 140 -14.49 -1.85 3.83
CA CYS A 140 -14.15 -2.60 2.62
C CYS A 140 -13.08 -1.93 1.75
N GLY A 141 -12.82 -0.65 1.90
CA GLY A 141 -11.84 0.09 1.10
C GLY A 141 -12.10 -0.08 -0.40
N SER A 142 -11.13 -0.60 -1.13
CA SER A 142 -11.23 -0.93 -2.56
C SER A 142 -12.20 -2.09 -2.88
N GLY A 143 -12.75 -2.75 -1.87
CA GLY A 143 -13.58 -3.95 -2.04
C GLY A 143 -12.79 -5.24 -2.31
N ILE A 144 -11.47 -5.20 -2.21
CA ILE A 144 -10.61 -6.34 -2.57
C ILE A 144 -10.97 -7.63 -1.84
N LEU A 145 -11.31 -7.57 -0.55
CA LEU A 145 -11.70 -8.75 0.24
C LEU A 145 -13.08 -9.26 -0.17
N SER A 146 -14.02 -8.35 -0.43
CA SER A 146 -15.35 -8.69 -0.94
C SER A 146 -15.28 -9.40 -2.28
N ILE A 147 -14.50 -8.86 -3.23
CA ILE A 147 -14.34 -9.43 -4.57
C ILE A 147 -13.62 -10.78 -4.49
N ALA A 148 -12.54 -10.87 -3.72
CA ALA A 148 -11.82 -12.13 -3.53
C ALA A 148 -12.70 -13.22 -2.94
N SER A 149 -13.58 -12.88 -1.98
CA SER A 149 -14.51 -13.87 -1.43
C SER A 149 -15.49 -14.43 -2.47
N LEU A 150 -15.96 -13.60 -3.41
CA LEU A 150 -16.79 -14.09 -4.53
C LEU A 150 -15.98 -15.01 -5.45
N LEU A 151 -14.73 -14.67 -5.74
CA LEU A 151 -13.83 -15.52 -6.53
C LEU A 151 -13.55 -16.86 -5.84
N PHE A 152 -13.53 -16.92 -4.51
CA PHE A 152 -13.39 -18.16 -3.75
C PHE A 152 -14.69 -18.96 -3.60
N GLY A 153 -15.81 -18.46 -4.12
CA GLY A 153 -17.07 -19.18 -4.19
C GLY A 153 -18.14 -18.72 -3.22
N ALA A 154 -17.99 -17.56 -2.59
CA ALA A 154 -19.10 -16.95 -1.86
C ALA A 154 -20.27 -16.67 -2.82
N GLU A 155 -21.50 -16.88 -2.36
CA GLU A 155 -22.71 -16.56 -3.10
C GLU A 155 -23.00 -15.06 -3.06
N LYS A 156 -22.63 -14.42 -1.95
CA LYS A 156 -22.89 -13.00 -1.72
C LYS A 156 -21.78 -12.37 -0.89
N ALA A 157 -21.36 -11.18 -1.29
CA ALA A 157 -20.52 -10.30 -0.48
C ALA A 157 -21.18 -8.93 -0.37
N VAL A 158 -21.11 -8.33 0.81
CA VAL A 158 -21.57 -6.96 1.09
C VAL A 158 -20.42 -6.22 1.73
N GLY A 159 -19.93 -5.18 1.06
CA GLY A 159 -18.93 -4.26 1.60
C GLY A 159 -19.60 -3.01 2.16
N VAL A 160 -19.11 -2.54 3.29
CA VAL A 160 -19.50 -1.26 3.88
C VAL A 160 -18.25 -0.49 4.27
N ASP A 161 -18.26 0.82 4.03
CA ASP A 161 -17.18 1.73 4.42
C ASP A 161 -17.75 3.07 4.89
N ILE A 162 -17.04 3.76 5.75
CA ILE A 162 -17.38 5.11 6.21
C ILE A 162 -16.96 6.16 5.17
N ASP A 163 -15.96 5.85 4.34
CA ASP A 163 -15.46 6.72 3.29
C ASP A 163 -16.27 6.51 2.00
N GLU A 164 -16.96 7.57 1.56
CA GLU A 164 -17.74 7.57 0.32
C GLU A 164 -16.87 7.31 -0.92
N LEU A 165 -15.59 7.75 -0.90
CA LEU A 165 -14.66 7.50 -1.99
C LEU A 165 -14.31 6.00 -2.09
N ALA A 166 -14.10 5.35 -0.95
CA ALA A 166 -13.88 3.90 -0.91
C ALA A 166 -15.08 3.14 -1.47
N VAL A 167 -16.30 3.49 -1.05
CA VAL A 167 -17.54 2.88 -1.58
C VAL A 167 -17.69 3.08 -3.08
N LYS A 168 -17.32 4.25 -3.60
CA LYS A 168 -17.34 4.53 -5.04
C LYS A 168 -16.34 3.65 -5.78
N THR A 169 -15.10 3.60 -5.30
CA THR A 169 -14.02 2.79 -5.90
C THR A 169 -14.37 1.29 -5.91
N ALA A 170 -14.99 0.80 -4.84
CA ALA A 170 -15.39 -0.62 -4.76
C ALA A 170 -16.53 -0.99 -5.73
N ARG A 171 -17.24 -0.02 -6.30
CA ARG A 171 -18.32 -0.23 -7.27
C ARG A 171 -17.87 -0.17 -8.74
N GLU A 172 -16.74 0.46 -9.01
CA GLU A 172 -16.11 0.54 -10.33
C GLU A 172 -15.33 -0.74 -10.65
#